data_2f00f5ff96da56f601a9f1544b20f5cf
#
_entry.id   2f00f5ff96da56f601a9f1544b20f5cf
#
_cell.length_a   1.000
_cell.length_b   1.000
_cell.length_c   1.000
_cell.angle_alpha   90.00
_cell.angle_beta   90.00
_cell.angle_gamma   90.00
#
_symmetry.space_group_name_H-M   'P 1'
#
loop_
_entity.id
_entity.type
_entity.pdbx_description
1 polymer ?
#
loop_
_entity_poly.entity_id
_entity_poly.type
_entity_poly.pdbx_seq_one_letter_code
_entity_poly.pdbx_strand_id
1 'polypeptide(L)'
;MDGLTVANELVFESNGEVVTDSLTIAEIFGKRHDNVISDIKLQMDYAGAEFSLLNFEESTYTNERGRIYPKYNLTEEAFTLVVFGYNTKEAVQTKIRFIQEFKRMKEYIKKQQHVPTDPMSILKLTFEALEGQKQELQHIKSDVKDLREN
;
A
#
# COMPACT_ATOMS: atom_id res chain seq x y z
N MET A 1 2.49 -9.83 19.15
CA MET A 1 2.26 -9.40 18.71
C MET A 1 2.02 -8.92 18.69
N ASP A 2 2.02 -8.96 18.40
CA ASP A 2 1.75 -8.43 17.92
C ASP A 2 1.61 -8.15 17.44
N GLY A 3 1.57 -8.22 17.22
CA GLY A 3 1.47 -7.99 16.37
C GLY A 3 1.25 -8.04 15.97
N LEU A 4 1.40 -8.49 16.02
CA LEU A 4 1.05 -8.34 15.39
C LEU A 4 0.78 -8.14 14.76
N THR A 5 0.79 -8.52 14.99
CA THR A 5 0.45 -7.77 14.09
C THR A 5 1.21 -7.62 12.91
N VAL A 6 2.40 -7.39 13.00
CA VAL A 6 3.23 -7.23 11.86
C VAL A 6 3.18 -8.47 11.03
N ALA A 7 3.35 -9.56 11.65
CA ALA A 7 3.34 -10.82 10.93
C ALA A 7 2.01 -11.06 10.28
N ASN A 8 1.02 -10.28 10.66
CA ASN A 8 -0.30 -10.48 10.13
C ASN A 8 -0.68 -9.46 9.09
N GLU A 9 0.27 -8.67 8.68
CA GLU A 9 -0.07 -7.69 7.68
C GLU A 9 -0.31 -8.38 6.37
N LEU A 10 -1.42 -8.07 5.76
CA LEU A 10 -1.77 -8.64 4.48
C LEU A 10 -1.26 -7.78 3.32
N VAL A 11 -1.05 -6.50 3.58
CA VAL A 11 -0.62 -5.57 2.53
C VAL A 11 0.47 -4.66 3.09
N PHE A 12 1.24 -4.07 2.18
CA PHE A 12 2.30 -3.16 2.59
C PHE A 12 2.53 -2.15 1.47
N GLU A 13 3.32 -1.13 1.75
CA GLU A 13 3.60 -0.10 0.76
C GLU A 13 4.89 -0.43 0.03
N SER A 14 4.87 -0.29 -1.29
CA SER A 14 6.06 -0.47 -2.11
C SER A 14 6.02 0.59 -3.19
N ASN A 15 7.04 1.45 -3.21
CA ASN A 15 7.14 2.49 -4.23
C ASN A 15 5.89 3.36 -4.31
N GLY A 16 5.31 3.66 -3.16
CA GLY A 16 4.16 4.54 -3.12
C GLY A 16 2.83 3.87 -3.38
N GLU A 17 2.84 2.57 -3.59
CA GLU A 17 1.61 1.83 -3.83
C GLU A 17 1.38 0.78 -2.77
N VAL A 18 0.12 0.48 -2.51
CA VAL A 18 -0.21 -0.60 -1.58
C VAL A 18 -0.24 -1.89 -2.36
N VAL A 19 0.52 -2.86 -1.91
CA VAL A 19 0.62 -4.16 -2.58
C VAL A 19 0.53 -5.28 -1.56
N THR A 20 0.29 -6.48 -2.04
CA THR A 20 0.54 -7.69 -1.27
C THR A 20 1.59 -8.48 -2.04
N ASP A 21 1.95 -9.66 -1.56
CA ASP A 21 2.91 -10.45 -2.32
C ASP A 21 2.49 -11.90 -2.39
N SER A 22 3.18 -12.63 -3.26
CA SER A 22 2.83 -14.01 -3.53
C SER A 22 3.02 -14.91 -2.32
N LEU A 23 3.97 -14.57 -1.45
CA LEU A 23 4.17 -15.35 -0.23
C LEU A 23 2.98 -15.20 0.72
N THR A 24 2.52 -13.98 0.88
CA THR A 24 1.39 -13.71 1.76
C THR A 24 0.14 -14.39 1.23
N ILE A 25 -0.07 -14.31 -0.08
CA ILE A 25 -1.21 -14.98 -0.69
C ILE A 25 -1.15 -16.48 -0.42
N ALA A 26 0.02 -17.07 -0.63
CA ALA A 26 0.17 -18.51 -0.41
C ALA A 26 -0.12 -18.88 1.02
N GLU A 27 0.45 -18.14 1.93
CA GLU A 27 0.31 -18.45 3.35
C GLU A 27 -1.13 -18.31 3.81
N ILE A 28 -1.76 -17.19 3.48
CA ILE A 28 -3.07 -16.88 4.02
C ILE A 28 -4.17 -17.68 3.35
N PHE A 29 -4.02 -17.98 2.04
CA PHE A 29 -5.01 -18.82 1.36
C PHE A 29 -4.72 -20.31 1.52
N GLY A 30 -3.61 -20.66 2.18
CA GLY A 30 -3.29 -22.07 2.39
C GLY A 30 -2.86 -22.79 1.13
N LYS A 31 -2.11 -22.11 0.26
CA LYS A 31 -1.66 -22.69 -1.00
C LYS A 31 -0.15 -22.74 -1.04
N ARG A 32 0.38 -23.61 -1.88
CA ARG A 32 1.82 -23.67 -2.06
C ARG A 32 2.26 -22.45 -2.85
N HIS A 33 3.41 -21.92 -2.48
CA HIS A 33 3.91 -20.71 -3.13
C HIS A 33 4.16 -20.93 -4.62
N ASP A 34 4.66 -22.10 -5.01
CA ASP A 34 4.92 -22.34 -6.42
C ASP A 34 3.62 -22.37 -7.22
N ASN A 35 2.52 -22.82 -6.62
CA ASN A 35 1.24 -22.80 -7.31
C ASN A 35 0.74 -21.35 -7.46
N VAL A 36 0.95 -20.53 -6.44
CA VAL A 36 0.56 -19.14 -6.53
C VAL A 36 1.37 -18.45 -7.62
N ILE A 37 2.67 -18.74 -7.69
CA ILE A 37 3.52 -18.17 -8.74
C ILE A 37 3.02 -18.58 -10.11
N SER A 38 2.61 -19.84 -10.27
CA SER A 38 2.07 -20.29 -11.55
C SER A 38 0.78 -19.55 -11.90
N ASP A 39 -0.09 -19.36 -10.91
CA ASP A 39 -1.32 -18.62 -11.12
C ASP A 39 -1.02 -17.18 -11.54
N ILE A 40 -0.03 -16.57 -10.91
CA ILE A 40 0.36 -15.21 -11.23
C ILE A 40 0.86 -15.12 -12.66
N LYS A 41 1.75 -16.04 -13.04
CA LYS A 41 2.30 -16.00 -14.39
C LYS A 41 1.24 -16.19 -15.45
N LEU A 42 0.26 -17.03 -15.17
CA LEU A 42 -0.82 -17.24 -16.09
C LEU A 42 -1.65 -15.98 -16.27
N GLN A 43 -1.95 -15.30 -15.15
CA GLN A 43 -2.71 -14.06 -15.22
C GLN A 43 -1.94 -12.98 -15.94
N MET A 44 -0.63 -12.92 -15.71
CA MET A 44 0.21 -11.94 -16.40
C MET A 44 0.16 -12.17 -17.91
N ASP A 45 0.21 -13.43 -18.30
CA ASP A 45 0.18 -13.76 -19.72
C ASP A 45 -1.15 -13.36 -20.34
N TYR A 46 -2.24 -13.64 -19.66
CA TYR A 46 -3.56 -13.31 -20.18
C TYR A 46 -3.84 -11.82 -20.18
N ALA A 47 -3.35 -11.12 -19.18
CA ALA A 47 -3.63 -9.68 -19.05
C ALA A 47 -2.82 -8.83 -20.01
N GLY A 48 -1.67 -9.35 -20.46
CA GLY A 48 -0.85 -8.61 -21.39
C GLY A 48 0.26 -7.83 -20.70
N ALA A 49 1.21 -7.38 -21.49
CA ALA A 49 2.43 -6.78 -20.97
C ALA A 49 2.19 -5.46 -20.25
N GLU A 50 1.30 -4.64 -20.78
CA GLU A 50 1.08 -3.33 -20.19
C GLU A 50 0.50 -3.44 -18.80
N PHE A 51 -0.57 -4.22 -18.66
CA PHE A 51 -1.18 -4.40 -17.35
C PHE A 51 -0.20 -5.06 -16.39
N SER A 52 0.53 -6.05 -16.87
CA SER A 52 1.44 -6.79 -16.02
C SER A 52 2.57 -5.92 -15.50
N LEU A 53 3.09 -5.05 -16.33
CA LEU A 53 4.17 -4.17 -15.93
C LEU A 53 3.71 -3.22 -14.83
N LEU A 54 2.48 -2.76 -14.89
CA LEU A 54 1.96 -1.79 -13.93
C LEU A 54 1.50 -2.42 -12.63
N ASN A 55 1.13 -3.69 -12.65
CA ASN A 55 0.43 -4.29 -11.51
C ASN A 55 1.13 -5.47 -10.86
N PHE A 56 2.13 -6.03 -11.50
CA PHE A 56 2.93 -7.11 -10.94
C PHE A 56 4.37 -6.68 -10.92
N GLU A 57 5.04 -6.89 -9.79
CA GLU A 57 6.44 -6.50 -9.67
C GLU A 57 7.25 -7.70 -9.22
N GLU A 58 8.27 -8.06 -9.97
CA GLU A 58 9.15 -9.12 -9.54
C GLU A 58 9.99 -8.63 -8.38
N SER A 59 10.13 -9.47 -7.38
CA SER A 59 10.88 -9.12 -6.19
C SER A 59 11.54 -10.40 -5.67
N THR A 60 12.17 -10.32 -4.52
CA THR A 60 12.79 -11.48 -3.91
C THR A 60 12.54 -11.49 -2.43
N TYR A 61 12.74 -12.65 -1.83
CA TYR A 61 12.72 -12.78 -0.39
C TYR A 61 13.85 -13.72 0.01
N THR A 62 14.28 -13.60 1.25
CA THR A 62 15.34 -14.43 1.80
C THR A 62 14.74 -15.39 2.80
N ASN A 63 15.03 -16.67 2.64
CA ASN A 63 14.48 -17.66 3.58
C ASN A 63 15.36 -17.72 4.83
N GLU A 64 14.98 -18.63 5.73
CA GLU A 64 15.68 -18.75 7.00
C GLU A 64 17.14 -19.14 6.86
N ARG A 65 17.47 -19.80 5.78
CA ARG A 65 18.83 -20.23 5.55
C ARG A 65 19.66 -19.21 4.78
N GLY A 66 19.09 -18.03 4.53
CA GLY A 66 19.80 -16.99 3.83
C GLY A 66 19.74 -17.12 2.31
N ARG A 67 18.94 -18.02 1.78
CA ARG A 67 18.82 -18.16 0.34
C ARG A 67 17.78 -17.19 -0.20
N ILE A 68 18.05 -16.67 -1.38
CA ILE A 68 17.20 -15.69 -2.03
C ILE A 68 16.32 -16.38 -3.05
N TYR A 69 15.04 -16.13 -2.99
CA TYR A 69 14.05 -16.72 -3.89
C TYR A 69 13.18 -15.65 -4.49
N PRO A 70 12.62 -15.90 -5.68
CA PRO A 70 11.74 -14.91 -6.30
C PRO A 70 10.36 -14.89 -5.67
N LYS A 71 9.75 -13.73 -5.74
CA LYS A 71 8.35 -13.57 -5.40
C LYS A 71 7.80 -12.46 -6.27
N TYR A 72 6.50 -12.24 -6.20
CA TYR A 72 5.86 -11.12 -6.89
C TYR A 72 5.14 -10.26 -5.90
N ASN A 73 5.23 -8.96 -6.10
CA ASN A 73 4.37 -8.01 -5.41
C ASN A 73 3.20 -7.70 -6.35
N LEU A 74 2.01 -7.57 -5.79
CA LEU A 74 0.81 -7.38 -6.58
C LEU A 74 0.02 -6.20 -6.06
N THR A 75 -0.44 -5.36 -6.98
CA THR A 75 -1.41 -4.33 -6.63
C THR A 75 -2.74 -5.00 -6.30
N GLU A 76 -3.69 -4.20 -5.84
CA GLU A 76 -5.02 -4.75 -5.56
C GLU A 76 -5.63 -5.33 -6.82
N GLU A 77 -5.45 -4.67 -7.96
CA GLU A 77 -5.97 -5.17 -9.23
C GLU A 77 -5.37 -6.51 -9.59
N ALA A 78 -4.06 -6.65 -9.45
CA ALA A 78 -3.39 -7.90 -9.74
C ALA A 78 -3.84 -8.99 -8.77
N PHE A 79 -3.94 -8.65 -7.50
CA PHE A 79 -4.41 -9.57 -6.49
C PHE A 79 -5.79 -10.10 -6.86
N THR A 80 -6.68 -9.19 -7.25
CA THR A 80 -8.04 -9.58 -7.61
C THR A 80 -8.06 -10.58 -8.74
N LEU A 81 -7.24 -10.37 -9.76
CA LEU A 81 -7.18 -11.30 -10.88
C LEU A 81 -6.73 -12.69 -10.44
N VAL A 82 -5.69 -12.71 -9.60
CA VAL A 82 -5.13 -14.00 -9.21
C VAL A 82 -6.10 -14.81 -8.35
N VAL A 83 -6.74 -14.13 -7.39
CA VAL A 83 -7.59 -14.87 -6.45
C VAL A 83 -9.02 -15.02 -6.93
N PHE A 84 -9.31 -14.52 -8.12
CA PHE A 84 -10.67 -14.60 -8.64
C PHE A 84 -11.16 -16.04 -8.70
N GLY A 85 -10.26 -16.97 -8.94
CA GLY A 85 -10.62 -18.37 -9.01
C GLY A 85 -10.63 -19.11 -7.68
N TYR A 86 -10.32 -18.42 -6.58
CA TYR A 86 -10.27 -19.06 -5.27
C TYR A 86 -11.65 -18.85 -4.62
N ASN A 87 -12.50 -19.85 -4.70
CA ASN A 87 -13.91 -19.65 -4.39
C ASN A 87 -14.50 -20.52 -3.31
N THR A 88 -13.67 -21.10 -2.45
CA THR A 88 -14.22 -21.78 -1.29
C THR A 88 -14.74 -20.73 -0.33
N LYS A 89 -15.55 -21.15 0.64
CA LYS A 89 -16.06 -20.23 1.63
C LYS A 89 -14.93 -19.52 2.35
N GLU A 90 -13.90 -20.28 2.74
CA GLU A 90 -12.77 -19.71 3.44
C GLU A 90 -12.01 -18.73 2.56
N ALA A 91 -11.87 -19.03 1.29
CA ALA A 91 -11.17 -18.16 0.38
C ALA A 91 -11.91 -16.85 0.19
N VAL A 92 -13.24 -16.91 0.10
CA VAL A 92 -14.01 -15.68 -0.06
C VAL A 92 -13.86 -14.79 1.18
N GLN A 93 -13.91 -15.38 2.35
CA GLN A 93 -13.72 -14.61 3.57
C GLN A 93 -12.32 -14.00 3.63
N THR A 94 -11.34 -14.74 3.17
CA THR A 94 -9.97 -14.25 3.12
C THR A 94 -9.85 -13.09 2.13
N LYS A 95 -10.50 -13.20 0.97
CA LYS A 95 -10.49 -12.11 0.01
C LYS A 95 -11.06 -10.83 0.61
N ILE A 96 -12.13 -10.96 1.38
CA ILE A 96 -12.73 -9.79 2.02
C ILE A 96 -11.74 -9.13 2.96
N ARG A 97 -10.99 -9.92 3.73
CA ARG A 97 -9.99 -9.36 4.62
C ARG A 97 -8.92 -8.59 3.83
N PHE A 98 -8.46 -9.13 2.73
CA PHE A 98 -7.48 -8.44 1.90
C PHE A 98 -8.05 -7.13 1.36
N ILE A 99 -9.28 -7.18 0.87
CA ILE A 99 -9.90 -5.98 0.32
C ILE A 99 -9.98 -4.89 1.37
N GLN A 100 -10.37 -5.26 2.58
CA GLN A 100 -10.47 -4.30 3.67
C GLN A 100 -9.10 -3.73 4.02
N GLU A 101 -8.07 -4.56 4.01
CA GLU A 101 -6.73 -4.07 4.33
C GLU A 101 -6.17 -3.19 3.23
N PHE A 102 -6.44 -3.52 1.97
CA PHE A 102 -6.05 -2.64 0.88
C PHE A 102 -6.69 -1.27 1.04
N LYS A 103 -7.99 -1.26 1.33
CA LYS A 103 -8.69 0.00 1.48
C LYS A 103 -8.16 0.81 2.66
N ARG A 104 -7.96 0.13 3.78
CA ARG A 104 -7.47 0.80 4.98
C ARG A 104 -6.09 1.41 4.75
N MET A 105 -5.21 0.65 4.14
CA MET A 105 -3.85 1.12 3.92
C MET A 105 -3.82 2.24 2.89
N LYS A 106 -4.63 2.15 1.85
CA LYS A 106 -4.69 3.21 0.85
C LYS A 106 -5.18 4.51 1.46
N GLU A 107 -6.16 4.43 2.33
CA GLU A 107 -6.66 5.62 3.00
C GLU A 107 -5.62 6.19 3.94
N TYR A 108 -4.90 5.34 4.63
CA TYR A 108 -3.86 5.79 5.52
C TYR A 108 -2.77 6.55 4.76
N ILE A 109 -2.31 5.98 3.66
CA ILE A 109 -1.28 6.62 2.84
C ILE A 109 -1.79 7.92 2.25
N LYS A 110 -3.03 7.94 1.80
CA LYS A 110 -3.60 9.13 1.23
C LYS A 110 -3.61 10.26 2.24
N LYS A 111 -3.95 9.96 3.48
CA LYS A 111 -3.93 10.98 4.52
C LYS A 111 -2.52 11.47 4.79
N GLN A 112 -1.56 10.58 4.78
CA GLN A 112 -0.18 10.95 5.03
C GLN A 112 0.38 11.84 3.92
N GLN A 113 -0.09 11.62 2.70
CA GLN A 113 0.45 12.34 1.56
C GLN A 113 -0.44 13.45 1.06
N HIS A 114 -1.51 13.69 1.78
CA HIS A 114 -2.45 14.72 1.35
C HIS A 114 -1.80 16.08 1.33
N VAL A 115 -1.93 16.78 0.23
CA VAL A 115 -1.43 18.12 0.09
C VAL A 115 -2.60 18.98 -0.33
N PRO A 116 -2.97 19.97 0.49
CA PRO A 116 -4.09 20.83 0.13
C PRO A 116 -3.80 21.55 -1.16
N THR A 117 -4.81 21.77 -1.96
CA THR A 117 -4.63 22.47 -3.22
C THR A 117 -5.18 23.88 -3.18
N ASP A 118 -5.99 24.21 -2.21
CA ASP A 118 -6.51 25.56 -2.14
C ASP A 118 -5.53 26.46 -1.39
N PRO A 119 -5.45 27.74 -1.75
CA PRO A 119 -4.43 28.63 -1.19
C PRO A 119 -4.52 28.75 0.32
N MET A 120 -5.72 28.74 0.87
CA MET A 120 -5.86 28.92 2.29
C MET A 120 -5.32 27.75 3.08
N SER A 121 -5.55 26.55 2.62
CA SER A 121 -5.04 25.38 3.30
C SER A 121 -3.53 25.30 3.20
N ILE A 122 -2.98 25.68 2.07
CA ILE A 122 -1.54 25.68 1.91
C ILE A 122 -0.91 26.69 2.86
N LEU A 123 -1.52 27.86 2.95
CA LEU A 123 -1.03 28.88 3.83
C LEU A 123 -1.06 28.43 5.29
N LYS A 124 -2.13 27.75 5.66
CA LYS A 124 -2.26 27.27 7.02
C LYS A 124 -1.19 26.26 7.35
N LEU A 125 -0.91 25.34 6.46
CA LEU A 125 0.12 24.36 6.69
C LEU A 125 1.48 25.00 6.84
N THR A 126 1.78 25.95 5.98
CA THR A 126 3.05 26.66 6.03
C THR A 126 3.17 27.39 7.34
N PHE A 127 2.10 28.00 7.77
CA PHE A 127 2.10 28.75 8.99
C PHE A 127 2.33 27.85 10.19
N GLU A 128 1.69 26.72 10.24
CA GLU A 128 1.85 25.79 11.33
C GLU A 128 3.27 25.26 11.40
N ALA A 129 3.86 25.00 10.25
CA ALA A 129 5.23 24.54 10.22
C ALA A 129 6.18 25.60 10.77
N LEU A 130 5.94 26.83 10.41
CA LEU A 130 6.78 27.92 10.91
C LEU A 130 6.61 28.10 12.39
N GLU A 131 5.40 27.98 12.89
CA GLU A 131 5.21 28.11 14.31
C GLU A 131 5.90 27.02 15.08
N GLY A 132 5.91 25.85 14.52
CA GLY A 132 6.60 24.76 15.14
C GLY A 132 8.06 25.04 15.26
N GLN A 133 8.58 25.72 14.25
CA GLN A 133 9.97 26.03 14.31
C GLN A 133 10.17 27.07 15.30
N LYS A 134 9.26 27.91 15.37
CA LYS A 134 9.58 28.93 16.06
C LYS A 134 8.65 29.79 16.48
N GLN A 135 8.13 29.55 17.23
CA GLN A 135 7.40 30.51 17.85
C GLN A 135 8.05 31.82 17.64
N GLU A 136 9.28 31.72 17.30
CA GLU A 136 10.01 32.93 17.07
C GLU A 136 9.52 33.68 15.87
N LEU A 137 8.74 33.05 15.04
CA LEU A 137 8.24 33.73 13.88
C LEU A 137 6.83 34.24 14.07
N GLN A 138 6.51 34.57 15.28
CA GLN A 138 5.19 35.05 15.53
C GLN A 138 4.79 36.27 14.76
N HIS A 139 5.72 37.10 14.46
CA HIS A 139 5.39 38.29 13.71
C HIS A 139 4.89 37.93 12.31
N ILE A 140 5.28 36.78 11.82
CA ILE A 140 4.80 36.35 10.54
C ILE A 140 3.33 36.05 10.62
N LYS A 141 2.94 35.60 11.76
CA LYS A 141 1.58 35.26 11.95
C LYS A 141 0.72 36.50 11.77
N SER A 142 1.16 37.60 12.28
CA SER A 142 0.43 38.82 12.12
C SER A 142 0.36 39.21 10.68
N ASP A 143 1.46 39.09 9.99
CA ASP A 143 1.50 39.46 8.61
C ASP A 143 0.59 38.60 7.78
N VAL A 144 0.65 37.34 8.03
CA VAL A 144 -0.16 36.42 7.28
C VAL A 144 -1.60 36.66 7.55
N LYS A 145 -1.92 37.00 8.79
CA LYS A 145 -3.23 37.26 9.13
C LYS A 145 -3.73 38.43 8.41
N ASP A 146 -2.91 39.38 8.21
CA ASP A 146 -3.30 40.50 7.45
C ASP A 146 -3.55 40.10 6.06
N LEU A 147 -2.80 39.21 5.66
CA LEU A 147 -3.03 38.74 4.33
C LEU A 147 -4.28 38.03 4.30
N ARG A 148 -4.24 37.80 5.46
CA ARG A 148 -4.86 37.24 5.67
C ARG A 148 -5.70 37.32 6.29
N GLU A 149 -5.15 37.71 7.10
CA GLU A 149 -5.53 37.99 7.78
C GLU A 149 -6.03 38.42 7.81
N ASN A 150 -5.48 38.68 7.57
CA ASN A 150 -5.43 39.27 7.44
C ASN A 150 -5.51 39.38 7.05
#